data_8a82bf393d5637116be504ef562bdb62
#
_entry.id   8a82bf393d5637116be504ef562bdb62
#
_cell.length_a   1.000
_cell.length_b   1.000
_cell.length_c   1.000
_cell.angle_alpha   90.00
_cell.angle_beta   90.00
_cell.angle_gamma   90.00
#
_symmetry.space_group_name_H-M   'P 1'
#
loop_
_entity.id
_entity.type
_entity.pdbx_description
1 polymer ?
#
loop_
_entity_poly.entity_id
_entity_poly.type
_entity_poly.pdbx_seq_one_letter_code
_entity_poly.pdbx_strand_id
1 'polypeptide(L)'
;MTRLFAAELLKLRTLRSTWGFGLVALLFAGLVTAGNIGGTQEADRFDPELQFQIVLDGAFPAAVLSLLVGIILVTNEFRHGTIARTLLATPRRVRFVVVKLLAGAAAGALLMLVMLVVIAATATIWLGILDVPLALDEAADGVWRAFVAAALAGVLGAAIGGAVHSQVGALVGVLVWMFVLEPICWVVLGLLDLDGVAEYLPAASLGGLVDSTSEGLSWFRSVGVVLGWTAVATVLAVIRTRRRDIT
;
A
#
# COMPACT_ATOMS: atom_id res chain seq x y z
N MET A 1 6.90 19.71 -14.48
CA MET A 1 6.53 18.54 -13.68
C MET A 1 7.16 18.57 -12.30
N THR A 2 8.45 18.85 -12.18
CA THR A 2 9.20 18.87 -10.91
C THR A 2 8.59 19.79 -9.83
N ARG A 3 8.19 21.02 -10.17
CA ARG A 3 7.57 21.96 -9.19
C ARG A 3 6.21 21.46 -8.66
N LEU A 4 5.39 20.83 -9.51
CA LEU A 4 4.11 20.25 -9.07
C LEU A 4 4.33 19.05 -8.15
N PHE A 5 5.26 18.18 -8.51
CA PHE A 5 5.61 17.03 -7.68
C PHE A 5 6.19 17.45 -6.33
N ALA A 6 7.11 18.44 -6.32
CA ALA A 6 7.65 18.99 -5.08
C ALA A 6 6.56 19.60 -4.17
N ALA A 7 5.56 20.27 -4.76
CA ALA A 7 4.41 20.79 -4.01
C ALA A 7 3.57 19.67 -3.38
N GLU A 8 3.40 18.52 -4.07
CA GLU A 8 2.69 17.37 -3.51
C GLU A 8 3.45 16.75 -2.34
N LEU A 9 4.78 16.58 -2.45
CA LEU A 9 5.60 16.09 -1.34
C LEU A 9 5.58 17.04 -0.14
N LEU A 10 5.56 18.35 -0.38
CA LEU A 10 5.47 19.34 0.69
C LEU A 10 4.13 19.23 1.44
N LYS A 11 3.01 18.94 0.72
CA LYS A 11 1.70 18.71 1.33
C LYS A 11 1.73 17.51 2.29
N LEU A 12 2.39 16.40 1.92
CA LEU A 12 2.54 15.23 2.80
C LEU A 12 3.21 15.61 4.13
N ARG A 13 4.21 16.48 4.09
CA ARG A 13 4.92 16.94 5.29
C ARG A 13 4.08 17.87 6.17
N THR A 14 3.19 18.66 5.58
CA THR A 14 2.43 19.72 6.28
C THR A 14 1.07 19.26 6.80
N LEU A 15 0.52 18.18 6.29
CA LEU A 15 -0.79 17.67 6.70
C LEU A 15 -0.69 16.91 8.04
N ARG A 16 -1.37 17.42 9.08
CA ARG A 16 -1.43 16.76 10.40
C ARG A 16 -1.98 15.34 10.33
N SER A 17 -2.93 15.08 9.43
CA SER A 17 -3.49 13.75 9.21
C SER A 17 -2.43 12.74 8.75
N THR A 18 -1.46 13.14 7.93
CA THR A 18 -0.38 12.27 7.48
C THR A 18 0.50 11.79 8.64
N TRP A 19 0.79 12.67 9.59
CA TRP A 19 1.54 12.31 10.79
C TRP A 19 0.76 11.36 11.71
N GLY A 20 -0.56 11.58 11.88
CA GLY A 20 -1.42 10.69 12.63
C GLY A 20 -1.47 9.28 12.03
N PHE A 21 -1.66 9.18 10.71
CA PHE A 21 -1.61 7.89 10.00
C PHE A 21 -0.21 7.26 10.07
N GLY A 22 0.84 8.06 9.94
CA GLY A 22 2.21 7.59 10.09
C GLY A 22 2.47 6.98 11.47
N LEU A 23 2.04 7.64 12.54
CA LEU A 23 2.21 7.14 13.90
C LEU A 23 1.45 5.81 14.11
N VAL A 24 0.19 5.74 13.68
CA VAL A 24 -0.62 4.50 13.75
C VAL A 24 0.07 3.38 12.96
N ALA A 25 0.57 3.70 11.77
CA ALA A 25 1.29 2.74 10.93
C ALA A 25 2.53 2.18 11.63
N LEU A 26 3.34 3.05 12.26
CA LEU A 26 4.54 2.65 12.99
C LEU A 26 4.23 1.75 14.19
N LEU A 27 3.23 2.14 14.99
CA LEU A 27 2.78 1.33 16.13
C LEU A 27 2.26 -0.03 15.67
N PHE A 28 1.51 -0.06 14.56
CA PHE A 28 0.96 -1.28 14.02
C PHE A 28 2.05 -2.20 13.45
N ALA A 29 3.03 -1.65 12.73
CA ALA A 29 4.17 -2.42 12.22
C ALA A 29 4.97 -3.06 13.35
N GLY A 30 5.32 -2.29 14.38
CA GLY A 30 6.03 -2.81 15.55
C GLY A 30 5.24 -3.89 16.30
N LEU A 31 3.92 -3.69 16.47
CA LEU A 31 3.05 -4.65 17.15
C LEU A 31 2.91 -5.95 16.36
N VAL A 32 2.71 -5.88 15.04
CA VAL A 32 2.60 -7.06 14.17
C VAL A 32 3.93 -7.83 14.17
N THR A 33 5.06 -7.15 13.98
CA THR A 33 6.38 -7.80 14.00
C THR A 33 6.66 -8.46 15.36
N ALA A 34 6.40 -7.77 16.47
CA ALA A 34 6.59 -8.35 17.80
C ALA A 34 5.65 -9.54 18.05
N GLY A 35 4.40 -9.44 17.59
CA GLY A 35 3.40 -10.51 17.71
C GLY A 35 3.77 -11.75 16.89
N ASN A 36 4.26 -11.56 15.67
CA ASN A 36 4.70 -12.66 14.81
C ASN A 36 5.91 -13.39 15.43
N ILE A 37 6.95 -12.65 15.84
CA ILE A 37 8.12 -13.26 16.50
C ILE A 37 7.73 -13.95 17.80
N GLY A 38 6.85 -13.34 18.62
CA GLY A 38 6.38 -13.89 19.88
C GLY A 38 5.52 -15.15 19.72
N GLY A 39 4.70 -15.21 18.66
CA GLY A 39 3.80 -16.32 18.35
C GLY A 39 4.47 -17.50 17.65
N THR A 40 5.67 -17.33 17.11
CA THR A 40 6.40 -18.38 16.38
C THR A 40 7.09 -19.35 17.34
N GLN A 41 7.16 -20.63 16.95
CA GLN A 41 7.86 -21.65 17.72
C GLN A 41 9.36 -21.34 17.84
N GLU A 42 9.97 -21.75 18.93
CA GLU A 42 11.38 -21.43 19.21
C GLU A 42 12.34 -21.96 18.13
N ALA A 43 12.10 -23.17 17.64
CA ALA A 43 12.92 -23.78 16.58
C ALA A 43 12.90 -22.96 15.28
N ASP A 44 11.73 -22.45 14.89
CA ASP A 44 11.54 -21.71 13.64
C ASP A 44 12.20 -20.32 13.67
N ARG A 45 12.46 -19.78 14.86
CA ARG A 45 13.16 -18.49 15.00
C ARG A 45 14.64 -18.55 14.65
N PHE A 46 15.25 -19.76 14.68
CA PHE A 46 16.64 -19.97 14.31
C PHE A 46 16.81 -20.30 12.81
N ASP A 47 15.72 -20.58 12.09
CA ASP A 47 15.74 -20.79 10.66
C ASP A 47 15.78 -19.42 9.93
N PRO A 48 16.85 -19.08 9.19
CA PRO A 48 16.99 -17.76 8.55
C PRO A 48 15.87 -17.44 7.56
N GLU A 49 15.39 -18.44 6.80
CA GLU A 49 14.33 -18.25 5.81
C GLU A 49 12.98 -17.96 6.47
N LEU A 50 12.62 -18.77 7.48
CA LEU A 50 11.39 -18.55 8.26
C LEU A 50 11.45 -17.26 9.09
N GLN A 51 12.61 -16.93 9.69
CA GLN A 51 12.81 -15.68 10.42
C GLN A 51 12.54 -14.46 9.55
N PHE A 52 13.05 -14.49 8.32
CA PHE A 52 12.87 -13.40 7.39
C PHE A 52 11.39 -13.21 7.00
N GLN A 53 10.66 -14.30 6.75
CA GLN A 53 9.22 -14.27 6.46
C GLN A 53 8.43 -13.67 7.62
N ILE A 54 8.66 -14.13 8.84
CA ILE A 54 8.01 -13.64 10.07
C ILE A 54 8.18 -12.13 10.22
N VAL A 55 9.39 -11.64 9.91
CA VAL A 55 9.69 -10.19 10.00
C VAL A 55 9.00 -9.43 8.89
N LEU A 56 8.99 -9.95 7.66
CA LEU A 56 8.37 -9.28 6.50
C LEU A 56 6.85 -9.33 6.48
N ASP A 57 6.21 -10.25 7.18
CA ASP A 57 4.74 -10.26 7.30
C ASP A 57 4.19 -8.93 7.84
N GLY A 58 5.01 -8.19 8.59
CA GLY A 58 4.73 -6.80 8.96
C GLY A 58 4.65 -5.82 7.78
N ALA A 59 5.14 -6.19 6.59
CA ALA A 59 5.12 -5.32 5.42
C ALA A 59 3.78 -5.30 4.66
N PHE A 60 2.95 -6.34 4.77
CA PHE A 60 1.62 -6.34 4.16
C PHE A 60 0.71 -5.22 4.70
N PRO A 61 0.56 -5.05 6.02
CA PRO A 61 -0.13 -3.88 6.59
C PRO A 61 0.43 -2.55 6.10
N ALA A 62 1.75 -2.47 5.86
CA ALA A 62 2.39 -1.29 5.30
C ALA A 62 1.91 -0.98 3.87
N ALA A 63 1.73 -2.00 3.03
CA ALA A 63 1.18 -1.83 1.69
C ALA A 63 -0.28 -1.34 1.75
N VAL A 64 -1.11 -1.90 2.63
CA VAL A 64 -2.49 -1.44 2.85
C VAL A 64 -2.53 0.02 3.29
N LEU A 65 -1.69 0.40 4.26
CA LEU A 65 -1.61 1.79 4.73
C LEU A 65 -1.11 2.74 3.63
N SER A 66 -0.18 2.30 2.77
CA SER A 66 0.28 3.05 1.60
C SER A 66 -0.85 3.32 0.62
N LEU A 67 -1.73 2.34 0.40
CA LEU A 67 -2.94 2.51 -0.42
C LEU A 67 -3.88 3.56 0.19
N LEU A 68 -4.13 3.51 1.50
CA LEU A 68 -4.97 4.50 2.20
C LEU A 68 -4.35 5.91 2.12
N VAL A 69 -3.03 6.05 2.30
CA VAL A 69 -2.32 7.32 2.13
C VAL A 69 -2.46 7.86 0.71
N GLY A 70 -2.35 6.99 -0.31
CA GLY A 70 -2.59 7.34 -1.71
C GLY A 70 -4.00 7.90 -1.93
N ILE A 71 -5.04 7.26 -1.36
CA ILE A 71 -6.42 7.76 -1.40
C ILE A 71 -6.51 9.15 -0.78
N ILE A 72 -5.99 9.32 0.44
CA ILE A 72 -6.05 10.58 1.20
C ILE A 72 -5.37 11.71 0.44
N LEU A 73 -4.21 11.45 -0.16
CA LEU A 73 -3.43 12.42 -0.91
C LEU A 73 -4.25 13.08 -2.03
N VAL A 74 -5.10 12.31 -2.70
CA VAL A 74 -5.94 12.81 -3.80
C VAL A 74 -7.25 13.38 -3.27
N THR A 75 -7.92 12.63 -2.39
CA THR A 75 -9.27 13.00 -1.91
C THR A 75 -9.27 14.22 -1.01
N ASN A 76 -8.15 14.53 -0.36
CA ASN A 76 -7.99 15.73 0.47
C ASN A 76 -8.23 17.03 -0.32
N GLU A 77 -7.84 17.08 -1.60
CA GLU A 77 -8.10 18.25 -2.45
C GLU A 77 -9.59 18.41 -2.77
N PHE A 78 -10.30 17.29 -2.94
CA PHE A 78 -11.74 17.32 -3.13
C PHE A 78 -12.45 17.76 -1.85
N ARG A 79 -12.04 17.26 -0.70
CA ARG A 79 -12.60 17.59 0.61
C ARG A 79 -12.45 19.08 0.97
N HIS A 80 -11.28 19.68 0.64
CA HIS A 80 -10.98 21.08 1.00
C HIS A 80 -11.26 22.05 -0.16
N GLY A 81 -11.84 21.61 -1.27
CA GLY A 81 -12.18 22.46 -2.40
C GLY A 81 -10.97 23.07 -3.14
N THR A 82 -9.76 22.58 -2.86
CA THR A 82 -8.52 23.14 -3.46
C THR A 82 -8.27 22.66 -4.89
N ILE A 83 -9.05 21.68 -5.36
CA ILE A 83 -8.89 21.08 -6.69
C ILE A 83 -9.05 22.10 -7.83
N ALA A 84 -9.97 23.07 -7.70
CA ALA A 84 -10.16 24.12 -8.70
C ALA A 84 -8.88 24.95 -8.91
N ARG A 85 -8.22 25.34 -7.84
CA ARG A 85 -6.94 26.07 -7.89
C ARG A 85 -5.83 25.24 -8.56
N THR A 86 -5.76 23.95 -8.25
CA THR A 86 -4.76 23.03 -8.82
C THR A 86 -5.01 22.80 -10.31
N LEU A 87 -6.28 22.67 -10.74
CA LEU A 87 -6.66 22.51 -12.15
C LEU A 87 -6.42 23.79 -12.96
N LEU A 88 -6.65 24.97 -12.38
CA LEU A 88 -6.32 26.26 -13.03
C LEU A 88 -4.81 26.40 -13.23
N ALA A 89 -4.00 25.96 -12.28
CA ALA A 89 -2.53 25.95 -12.39
C ALA A 89 -2.01 24.87 -13.36
N THR A 90 -2.81 23.82 -13.64
CA THR A 90 -2.42 22.70 -14.50
C THR A 90 -3.52 22.38 -15.51
N PRO A 91 -3.59 23.11 -16.64
CA PRO A 91 -4.69 23.00 -17.59
C PRO A 91 -4.78 21.62 -18.26
N ARG A 92 -3.68 20.86 -18.31
CA ARG A 92 -3.64 19.49 -18.84
C ARG A 92 -4.08 18.49 -17.78
N ARG A 93 -5.35 18.10 -17.75
CA ARG A 93 -5.98 17.21 -16.76
C ARG A 93 -5.28 15.85 -16.59
N VAL A 94 -4.78 15.26 -17.68
CA VAL A 94 -3.99 14.02 -17.64
C VAL A 94 -2.69 14.22 -16.86
N ARG A 95 -2.02 15.36 -17.03
CA ARG A 95 -0.79 15.69 -16.31
C ARG A 95 -1.02 15.79 -14.78
N PHE A 96 -2.17 16.34 -14.40
CA PHE A 96 -2.59 16.37 -13.01
C PHE A 96 -2.70 14.95 -12.42
N VAL A 97 -3.42 14.04 -13.10
CA VAL A 97 -3.56 12.64 -12.65
C VAL A 97 -2.20 11.97 -12.54
N VAL A 98 -1.34 12.07 -13.55
CA VAL A 98 -0.01 11.45 -13.53
C VAL A 98 0.84 11.95 -12.35
N VAL A 99 0.83 13.25 -12.05
CA VAL A 99 1.55 13.78 -10.89
C VAL A 99 1.02 13.22 -9.58
N LYS A 100 -0.31 13.04 -9.47
CA LYS A 100 -0.93 12.42 -8.29
C LYS A 100 -0.55 10.96 -8.12
N LEU A 101 -0.49 10.18 -9.20
CA LEU A 101 -0.04 8.80 -9.17
C LEU A 101 1.43 8.70 -8.72
N LEU A 102 2.30 9.54 -9.28
CA LEU A 102 3.72 9.61 -8.87
C LEU A 102 3.88 10.05 -7.41
N ALA A 103 3.06 10.99 -6.93
CA ALA A 103 3.07 11.40 -5.55
C ALA A 103 2.56 10.27 -4.63
N GLY A 104 1.57 9.48 -5.07
CA GLY A 104 1.12 8.27 -4.37
C GLY A 104 2.22 7.22 -4.26
N ALA A 105 2.95 6.95 -5.35
CA ALA A 105 4.10 6.05 -5.33
C ALA A 105 5.19 6.51 -4.34
N ALA A 106 5.55 7.79 -4.38
CA ALA A 106 6.56 8.35 -3.50
C ALA A 106 6.11 8.33 -2.03
N ALA A 107 4.83 8.61 -1.76
CA ALA A 107 4.26 8.54 -0.42
C ALA A 107 4.27 7.11 0.14
N GLY A 108 3.88 6.12 -0.68
CA GLY A 108 3.92 4.71 -0.31
C GLY A 108 5.34 4.22 -0.03
N ALA A 109 6.29 4.52 -0.93
CA ALA A 109 7.68 4.16 -0.76
C ALA A 109 8.31 4.81 0.49
N LEU A 110 8.00 6.09 0.75
CA LEU A 110 8.48 6.79 1.95
C LEU A 110 7.90 6.19 3.23
N LEU A 111 6.61 5.86 3.24
CA LEU A 111 5.96 5.20 4.36
C LEU A 111 6.61 3.84 4.62
N MET A 112 6.84 3.03 3.57
CA MET A 112 7.51 1.74 3.68
C MET A 112 8.93 1.87 4.26
N LEU A 113 9.70 2.87 3.81
CA LEU A 113 11.03 3.13 4.37
C LEU A 113 10.98 3.32 5.89
N VAL A 114 10.05 4.13 6.36
CA VAL A 114 9.92 4.41 7.80
C VAL A 114 9.43 3.17 8.55
N MET A 115 8.50 2.40 7.96
CA MET A 115 8.00 1.16 8.57
C MET A 115 9.07 0.07 8.62
N LEU A 116 9.89 -0.09 7.58
CA LEU A 116 11.01 -1.05 7.60
C LEU A 116 12.04 -0.74 8.68
N VAL A 117 12.29 0.55 8.95
CA VAL A 117 13.15 0.93 10.08
C VAL A 117 12.55 0.46 11.42
N VAL A 118 11.23 0.62 11.61
CA VAL A 118 10.55 0.14 12.83
C VAL A 118 10.52 -1.38 12.90
N ILE A 119 10.21 -2.05 11.79
CA ILE A 119 10.21 -3.52 11.70
C ILE A 119 11.61 -4.06 12.06
N ALA A 120 12.67 -3.52 11.44
CA ALA A 120 14.04 -3.94 11.71
C ALA A 120 14.46 -3.67 13.18
N ALA A 121 14.11 -2.50 13.73
CA ALA A 121 14.40 -2.18 15.11
C ALA A 121 13.65 -3.12 16.07
N THR A 122 12.37 -3.38 15.83
CA THR A 122 11.57 -4.30 16.65
C THR A 122 12.12 -5.72 16.57
N ALA A 123 12.43 -6.20 15.37
CA ALA A 123 13.00 -7.53 15.17
C ALA A 123 14.35 -7.67 15.90
N THR A 124 15.26 -6.70 15.74
CA THR A 124 16.58 -6.72 16.41
C THR A 124 16.45 -6.74 17.93
N ILE A 125 15.56 -5.91 18.50
CA ILE A 125 15.37 -5.85 19.95
C ILE A 125 14.74 -7.15 20.46
N TRP A 126 13.70 -7.64 19.79
CA TRP A 126 12.94 -8.81 20.26
C TRP A 126 13.74 -10.10 20.13
N LEU A 127 14.38 -10.33 19.00
CA LEU A 127 15.27 -11.48 18.79
C LEU A 127 16.48 -11.41 19.72
N GLY A 128 17.02 -10.22 19.97
CA GLY A 128 18.11 -10.04 20.94
C GLY A 128 17.71 -10.39 22.39
N ILE A 129 16.45 -10.14 22.78
CA ILE A 129 15.91 -10.56 24.10
C ILE A 129 15.79 -12.09 24.19
N LEU A 130 15.56 -12.74 23.03
CA LEU A 130 15.40 -14.20 22.94
C LEU A 130 16.72 -14.93 22.65
N ASP A 131 17.87 -14.22 22.64
CA ASP A 131 19.19 -14.74 22.27
C ASP A 131 19.25 -15.41 20.89
N VAL A 132 18.42 -14.93 19.93
CA VAL A 132 18.37 -15.41 18.55
C VAL A 132 19.12 -14.44 17.64
N PRO A 133 20.13 -14.88 16.87
CA PRO A 133 20.84 -14.02 15.94
C PRO A 133 19.94 -13.58 14.79
N LEU A 134 20.00 -12.31 14.41
CA LEU A 134 19.26 -11.79 13.25
C LEU A 134 19.94 -12.20 11.95
N ALA A 135 19.25 -12.97 11.10
CA ALA A 135 19.71 -13.35 9.79
C ALA A 135 19.37 -12.26 8.76
N LEU A 136 20.39 -11.69 8.10
CA LEU A 136 20.22 -10.60 7.14
C LEU A 136 20.51 -11.03 5.69
N ASP A 137 20.99 -12.24 5.48
CA ASP A 137 21.53 -12.67 4.19
C ASP A 137 20.48 -12.70 3.06
N GLU A 138 19.20 -12.95 3.40
CA GLU A 138 18.09 -12.97 2.45
C GLU A 138 17.23 -11.70 2.50
N ALA A 139 17.56 -10.75 3.38
CA ALA A 139 16.75 -9.57 3.62
C ALA A 139 16.60 -8.65 2.38
N ALA A 140 17.60 -8.61 1.51
CA ALA A 140 17.62 -7.69 0.38
C ALA A 140 16.45 -7.89 -0.59
N ASP A 141 16.13 -9.15 -0.93
CA ASP A 141 15.07 -9.47 -1.89
C ASP A 141 13.68 -9.12 -1.39
N GLY A 142 13.38 -9.36 -0.12
CA GLY A 142 12.09 -8.99 0.42
C GLY A 142 11.94 -7.49 0.66
N VAL A 143 13.01 -6.82 1.06
CA VAL A 143 12.99 -5.36 1.29
C VAL A 143 12.65 -4.61 0.00
N TRP A 144 13.26 -4.90 -1.15
CA TRP A 144 12.93 -4.21 -2.39
C TRP A 144 11.51 -4.55 -2.88
N ARG A 145 11.06 -5.81 -2.69
CA ARG A 145 9.67 -6.23 -3.00
C ARG A 145 8.67 -5.43 -2.17
N ALA A 146 8.91 -5.29 -0.86
CA ALA A 146 8.07 -4.48 0.03
C ALA A 146 8.00 -3.01 -0.43
N PHE A 147 9.13 -2.42 -0.88
CA PHE A 147 9.14 -1.08 -1.46
C PHE A 147 8.27 -0.98 -2.72
N VAL A 148 8.41 -1.93 -3.64
CA VAL A 148 7.60 -1.94 -4.87
C VAL A 148 6.13 -2.12 -4.55
N ALA A 149 5.79 -3.04 -3.63
CA ALA A 149 4.42 -3.27 -3.18
C ALA A 149 3.80 -2.00 -2.61
N ALA A 150 4.49 -1.29 -1.71
CA ALA A 150 4.01 -0.05 -1.11
C ALA A 150 3.89 1.09 -2.14
N ALA A 151 4.84 1.20 -3.06
CA ALA A 151 4.77 2.18 -4.14
C ALA A 151 3.56 1.93 -5.04
N LEU A 152 3.35 0.68 -5.48
CA LEU A 152 2.20 0.30 -6.31
C LEU A 152 0.88 0.45 -5.56
N ALA A 153 0.82 0.08 -4.28
CA ALA A 153 -0.34 0.31 -3.43
C ALA A 153 -0.68 1.81 -3.32
N GLY A 154 0.32 2.67 -3.13
CA GLY A 154 0.15 4.12 -3.11
C GLY A 154 -0.37 4.68 -4.45
N VAL A 155 0.10 4.15 -5.58
CA VAL A 155 -0.41 4.50 -6.92
C VAL A 155 -1.86 4.06 -7.08
N LEU A 156 -2.19 2.82 -6.73
CA LEU A 156 -3.55 2.29 -6.79
C LEU A 156 -4.49 3.13 -5.91
N GLY A 157 -4.07 3.45 -4.69
CA GLY A 157 -4.83 4.33 -3.78
C GLY A 157 -5.08 5.71 -4.37
N ALA A 158 -4.06 6.34 -4.98
CA ALA A 158 -4.21 7.63 -5.65
C ALA A 158 -5.18 7.55 -6.83
N ALA A 159 -5.14 6.46 -7.61
CA ALA A 159 -6.06 6.23 -8.73
C ALA A 159 -7.52 6.06 -8.23
N ILE A 160 -7.75 5.26 -7.18
CA ILE A 160 -9.07 5.07 -6.56
C ILE A 160 -9.59 6.40 -5.99
N GLY A 161 -8.75 7.15 -5.26
CA GLY A 161 -9.11 8.47 -4.73
C GLY A 161 -9.54 9.44 -5.82
N GLY A 162 -8.83 9.42 -6.97
CA GLY A 162 -9.18 10.20 -8.16
C GLY A 162 -10.45 9.72 -8.86
N ALA A 163 -10.80 8.44 -8.75
CA ALA A 163 -12.02 7.89 -9.31
C ALA A 163 -13.26 8.16 -8.43
N VAL A 164 -13.13 8.06 -7.11
CA VAL A 164 -14.29 8.14 -6.18
C VAL A 164 -14.63 9.58 -5.78
N HIS A 165 -13.65 10.49 -5.70
CA HIS A 165 -13.80 11.91 -5.31
C HIS A 165 -14.34 12.15 -3.88
N SER A 166 -14.64 11.12 -3.13
CA SER A 166 -15.09 11.19 -1.74
C SER A 166 -14.08 10.48 -0.86
N GLN A 167 -13.52 11.19 0.12
CA GLN A 167 -12.51 10.60 1.02
C GLN A 167 -13.11 9.45 1.83
N VAL A 168 -14.25 9.68 2.47
CA VAL A 168 -14.91 8.65 3.29
C VAL A 168 -15.35 7.48 2.41
N GLY A 169 -15.97 7.77 1.25
CA GLY A 169 -16.43 6.73 0.33
C GLY A 169 -15.27 5.87 -0.23
N ALA A 170 -14.12 6.47 -0.55
CA ALA A 170 -12.97 5.73 -1.05
C ALA A 170 -12.31 4.88 0.05
N LEU A 171 -12.10 5.44 1.26
CA LEU A 171 -11.50 4.72 2.37
C LEU A 171 -12.39 3.56 2.84
N VAL A 172 -13.67 3.84 3.11
CA VAL A 172 -14.61 2.81 3.55
C VAL A 172 -14.82 1.76 2.47
N GLY A 173 -14.97 2.18 1.20
CA GLY A 173 -15.16 1.27 0.08
C GLY A 173 -14.00 0.29 -0.08
N VAL A 174 -12.75 0.77 0.03
CA VAL A 174 -11.56 -0.10 -0.06
C VAL A 174 -11.47 -1.04 1.15
N LEU A 175 -11.70 -0.55 2.36
CA LEU A 175 -11.66 -1.39 3.55
C LEU A 175 -12.76 -2.47 3.52
N VAL A 176 -13.98 -2.10 3.13
CA VAL A 176 -15.08 -3.07 2.94
C VAL A 176 -14.73 -4.09 1.86
N TRP A 177 -14.13 -3.63 0.74
CA TRP A 177 -13.68 -4.55 -0.30
C TRP A 177 -12.67 -5.55 0.26
N MET A 178 -11.57 -5.08 0.87
CA MET A 178 -10.46 -5.92 1.30
C MET A 178 -10.83 -6.87 2.44
N PHE A 179 -11.62 -6.40 3.41
CA PHE A 179 -11.88 -7.18 4.64
C PHE A 179 -13.23 -7.90 4.66
N VAL A 180 -14.15 -7.57 3.75
CA VAL A 180 -15.48 -8.17 3.69
C VAL A 180 -15.74 -8.82 2.35
N LEU A 181 -15.67 -8.05 1.24
CA LEU A 181 -16.09 -8.57 -0.06
C LEU A 181 -15.07 -9.56 -0.64
N GLU A 182 -13.79 -9.27 -0.56
CA GLU A 182 -12.75 -10.13 -1.12
C GLU A 182 -12.68 -11.50 -0.41
N PRO A 183 -12.71 -11.61 0.94
CA PRO A 183 -12.84 -12.90 1.61
C PRO A 183 -14.10 -13.68 1.22
N ILE A 184 -15.23 -12.99 1.02
CA ILE A 184 -16.46 -13.64 0.53
C ILE A 184 -16.25 -14.15 -0.90
N CYS A 185 -15.62 -13.37 -1.78
CA CYS A 185 -15.27 -13.81 -3.13
C CYS A 185 -14.37 -15.05 -3.10
N TRP A 186 -13.39 -15.11 -2.20
CA TRP A 186 -12.52 -16.28 -2.02
C TRP A 186 -13.34 -17.54 -1.69
N VAL A 187 -14.24 -17.46 -0.72
CA VAL A 187 -15.10 -18.58 -0.35
C VAL A 187 -16.00 -19.00 -1.52
N VAL A 188 -16.63 -18.05 -2.21
CA VAL A 188 -17.52 -18.36 -3.33
C VAL A 188 -16.75 -18.96 -4.51
N LEU A 189 -15.58 -18.43 -4.85
CA LEU A 189 -14.76 -18.96 -5.93
C LEU A 189 -14.23 -20.36 -5.61
N GLY A 190 -13.83 -20.62 -4.34
CA GLY A 190 -13.46 -21.96 -3.88
C GLY A 190 -14.59 -22.97 -3.98
N LEU A 191 -15.83 -22.59 -3.66
CA LEU A 191 -17.01 -23.46 -3.83
C LEU A 191 -17.32 -23.78 -5.29
N LEU A 192 -16.80 -22.98 -6.23
CA LEU A 192 -16.98 -23.15 -7.68
C LEU A 192 -15.76 -23.80 -8.35
N ASP A 193 -14.78 -24.28 -7.60
CA ASP A 193 -13.49 -24.78 -8.09
C ASP A 193 -12.73 -23.77 -8.99
N LEU A 194 -12.86 -22.47 -8.68
CA LEU A 194 -12.26 -21.35 -9.41
C LEU A 194 -11.20 -20.61 -8.56
N ASP A 195 -10.49 -21.33 -7.68
CA ASP A 195 -9.50 -20.76 -6.76
C ASP A 195 -8.43 -19.90 -7.49
N GLY A 196 -8.00 -20.33 -8.67
CA GLY A 196 -7.04 -19.58 -9.49
C GLY A 196 -7.56 -18.21 -9.95
N VAL A 197 -8.87 -17.93 -9.91
CA VAL A 197 -9.42 -16.60 -10.21
C VAL A 197 -9.31 -15.69 -8.99
N ALA A 198 -9.40 -16.23 -7.79
CA ALA A 198 -9.34 -15.48 -6.56
C ALA A 198 -7.99 -14.75 -6.37
N GLU A 199 -6.91 -15.31 -6.90
CA GLU A 199 -5.57 -14.73 -6.86
C GLU A 199 -5.45 -13.41 -7.63
N TYR A 200 -6.36 -13.13 -8.59
CA TYR A 200 -6.41 -11.89 -9.38
C TYR A 200 -7.20 -10.77 -8.70
N LEU A 201 -7.68 -10.98 -7.49
CA LEU A 201 -8.34 -9.95 -6.71
C LEU A 201 -7.34 -8.91 -6.18
N PRO A 202 -7.75 -7.65 -5.93
CA PRO A 202 -6.84 -6.58 -5.58
C PRO A 202 -6.02 -6.81 -4.32
N ALA A 203 -6.63 -7.29 -3.22
CA ALA A 203 -5.91 -7.51 -1.98
C ALA A 203 -5.02 -8.76 -2.05
N ALA A 204 -5.49 -9.84 -2.68
CA ALA A 204 -4.71 -11.03 -2.94
C ALA A 204 -3.44 -10.70 -3.75
N SER A 205 -3.58 -9.92 -4.83
CA SER A 205 -2.43 -9.51 -5.65
C SER A 205 -1.47 -8.58 -4.92
N LEU A 206 -1.95 -7.71 -4.02
CA LEU A 206 -1.09 -6.90 -3.15
C LEU A 206 -0.35 -7.78 -2.13
N GLY A 207 -1.01 -8.81 -1.57
CA GLY A 207 -0.38 -9.81 -0.71
C GLY A 207 0.76 -10.53 -1.43
N GLY A 208 0.54 -11.04 -2.63
CA GLY A 208 1.52 -11.73 -3.44
C GLY A 208 2.74 -10.87 -3.87
N LEU A 209 2.70 -9.55 -3.69
CA LEU A 209 3.86 -8.68 -3.86
C LEU A 209 4.79 -8.69 -2.65
N VAL A 210 4.26 -8.93 -1.47
CA VAL A 210 5.00 -8.90 -0.20
C VAL A 210 5.42 -10.31 0.19
N ASP A 211 4.51 -11.27 0.06
CA ASP A 211 4.75 -12.67 0.39
C ASP A 211 5.60 -13.35 -0.70
N SER A 212 6.73 -13.91 -0.29
CA SER A 212 7.64 -14.65 -1.17
C SER A 212 7.32 -16.14 -1.25
N THR A 213 6.47 -16.65 -0.35
CA THR A 213 6.21 -18.09 -0.17
C THR A 213 4.84 -18.52 -0.68
N SER A 214 4.02 -17.58 -1.13
CA SER A 214 2.65 -17.88 -1.53
C SER A 214 2.62 -18.92 -2.66
N GLU A 215 1.83 -19.96 -2.45
CA GLU A 215 1.43 -20.90 -3.51
C GLU A 215 0.62 -20.23 -4.63
N GLY A 216 0.37 -18.91 -4.49
CA GLY A 216 -0.41 -18.08 -5.40
C GLY A 216 0.35 -17.55 -6.62
N LEU A 217 -0.02 -16.36 -7.08
CA LEU A 217 0.59 -15.71 -8.24
C LEU A 217 2.08 -15.45 -8.02
N SER A 218 2.90 -15.76 -9.03
CA SER A 218 4.30 -15.32 -9.01
C SER A 218 4.38 -13.80 -8.89
N TRP A 219 5.42 -13.29 -8.28
CA TRP A 219 5.61 -11.85 -8.03
C TRP A 219 5.36 -10.97 -9.27
N PHE A 220 5.88 -11.37 -10.44
CA PHE A 220 5.66 -10.64 -11.70
C PHE A 220 4.19 -10.61 -12.14
N ARG A 221 3.44 -11.69 -11.90
CA ARG A 221 2.01 -11.74 -12.19
C ARG A 221 1.24 -10.82 -11.24
N SER A 222 1.57 -10.83 -9.95
CA SER A 222 1.00 -9.92 -8.95
C SER A 222 1.23 -8.45 -9.32
N VAL A 223 2.44 -8.08 -9.77
CA VAL A 223 2.72 -6.74 -10.32
C VAL A 223 1.79 -6.43 -11.49
N GLY A 224 1.64 -7.36 -12.45
CA GLY A 224 0.78 -7.18 -13.62
C GLY A 224 -0.68 -6.96 -13.23
N VAL A 225 -1.20 -7.72 -12.27
CA VAL A 225 -2.58 -7.59 -11.77
C VAL A 225 -2.81 -6.25 -11.09
N VAL A 226 -1.91 -5.83 -10.18
CA VAL A 226 -2.01 -4.53 -9.49
C VAL A 226 -1.94 -3.38 -10.49
N LEU A 227 -1.08 -3.47 -11.51
CA LEU A 227 -1.02 -2.49 -12.59
C LEU A 227 -2.31 -2.47 -13.41
N GLY A 228 -2.94 -3.62 -13.66
CA GLY A 228 -4.24 -3.73 -14.33
C GLY A 228 -5.34 -3.00 -13.55
N TRP A 229 -5.48 -3.28 -12.27
CA TRP A 229 -6.42 -2.58 -11.38
C TRP A 229 -6.14 -1.07 -11.31
N THR A 230 -4.86 -0.70 -11.24
CA THR A 230 -4.43 0.70 -11.26
C THR A 230 -4.81 1.39 -12.57
N ALA A 231 -4.63 0.71 -13.71
CA ALA A 231 -5.01 1.24 -15.01
C ALA A 231 -6.53 1.49 -15.10
N VAL A 232 -7.35 0.53 -14.66
CA VAL A 232 -8.81 0.68 -14.61
C VAL A 232 -9.21 1.87 -13.76
N ALA A 233 -8.69 1.95 -12.52
CA ALA A 233 -8.98 3.06 -11.62
C ALA A 233 -8.50 4.42 -12.19
N THR A 234 -7.34 4.44 -12.85
CA THR A 234 -6.80 5.66 -13.49
C THR A 234 -7.67 6.11 -14.65
N VAL A 235 -8.14 5.20 -15.50
CA VAL A 235 -9.06 5.53 -16.61
C VAL A 235 -10.34 6.15 -16.04
N LEU A 236 -10.91 5.56 -15.00
CA LEU A 236 -12.10 6.11 -14.33
C LEU A 236 -11.82 7.50 -13.75
N ALA A 237 -10.66 7.69 -13.09
CA ALA A 237 -10.25 8.99 -12.56
C ALA A 237 -10.13 10.05 -13.66
N VAL A 238 -9.51 9.71 -14.79
CA VAL A 238 -9.37 10.63 -15.95
C VAL A 238 -10.74 10.98 -16.54
N ILE A 239 -11.62 9.99 -16.75
CA ILE A 239 -12.96 10.21 -17.30
C ILE A 239 -13.76 11.14 -16.38
N ARG A 240 -13.79 10.86 -15.08
CA ARG A 240 -14.52 11.69 -14.12
C ARG A 240 -13.94 13.11 -14.00
N THR A 241 -12.61 13.24 -14.01
CA THR A 241 -11.95 14.55 -13.98
C THR A 241 -12.23 15.36 -15.27
N ARG A 242 -12.36 14.72 -16.43
CA ARG A 242 -12.69 15.39 -17.70
C ARG A 242 -14.14 15.86 -17.77
N ARG A 243 -15.08 15.12 -17.16
CA ARG A 243 -16.51 15.45 -17.18
C ARG A 243 -16.90 16.52 -16.13
N ARG A 244 -15.98 16.93 -15.27
CA ARG A 244 -16.26 17.93 -14.25
C ARG A 244 -16.10 19.33 -14.83
N ASP A 245 -17.23 20.04 -14.94
CA ASP A 245 -17.22 21.46 -15.24
C ASP A 245 -16.68 22.23 -14.03
N ILE A 246 -15.81 23.21 -14.31
CA ILE A 246 -15.25 24.12 -13.31
C ILE A 246 -16.30 25.25 -13.19
N THR A 247 -17.36 25.01 -12.42
CA THR A 247 -18.30 26.05 -11.97
C THR A 247 -17.94 26.50 -10.56
#